data_d9eb32038cae7d7bff6c39c8244bf3c8
#
_entry.id   d9eb32038cae7d7bff6c39c8244bf3c8
#
_cell.length_a   1.000
_cell.length_b   1.000
_cell.length_c   1.000
_cell.angle_alpha   90.00
_cell.angle_beta   90.00
_cell.angle_gamma   90.00
#
_symmetry.space_group_name_H-M   'P 1'
#
loop_
_entity.id
_entity.type
_entity.pdbx_description
1 polymer ?
#
loop_
_entity_poly.entity_id
_entity_poly.type
_entity_poly.pdbx_seq_one_letter_code
_entity_poly.pdbx_strand_id
1 'polypeptide(L)'
;MRTLLILCLFFLSPAWASQADTAMWRLDFIHGGGKGVAETFEIEQLILEPEPWSGTKLDKLERGDYKVALFASGSDTPWFSQSYSSMYSDWARGVEAKQKQRSFHESVRFPAPDFVSVLVIYRRDLTLPEQPFVAVWQTKIRPDAKVKTMQPELDFVVQELQINGSPEQKLDLLFIAEGFTKDEKDKFFRGAAQATEALFSTQPYAELRQAFNVRAMYVQSAESGLGGDTAFKVDPNAMGMARYALTMENRRLRNMAMQVPYDNIVILTNSDRYSASGIYGAYTVVPAFEPRMRFLLVHELGHHLAGLADEYFHDTPGYAEAVTLVEPHEPNVTALLHAKALKWARFVKASTPIPTPWPRERYMQTLNRDQSWLNTLSSGAEVGAFQGANYSPVSYYRPALNCLMFRDGGDNKFCPVCHHAIAEVITAASLP
;
A
#
# COMPACT_ATOMS: atom_id res chain seq x y z
N MET A 1 0.08 -75.26 -15.22
CA MET A 1 -0.52 -73.99 -15.71
C MET A 1 -0.07 -72.88 -14.76
N ARG A 2 0.85 -72.04 -15.14
CA ARG A 2 1.29 -70.86 -14.36
C ARG A 2 0.72 -69.62 -15.03
N THR A 3 -0.19 -68.96 -14.32
CA THR A 3 -0.83 -67.73 -14.79
C THR A 3 0.10 -66.55 -14.51
N LEU A 4 0.54 -65.86 -15.57
CA LEU A 4 1.39 -64.68 -15.51
C LEU A 4 0.49 -63.45 -15.32
N LEU A 5 0.61 -62.78 -14.17
CA LEU A 5 -0.06 -61.51 -13.91
C LEU A 5 0.82 -60.38 -14.44
N ILE A 6 0.36 -59.70 -15.49
CA ILE A 6 0.99 -58.49 -16.01
C ILE A 6 0.47 -57.30 -15.24
N LEU A 7 1.36 -56.68 -14.43
CA LEU A 7 1.09 -55.44 -13.69
C LEU A 7 1.38 -54.26 -14.64
N CYS A 8 0.32 -53.61 -15.14
CA CYS A 8 0.46 -52.36 -15.89
C CYS A 8 0.67 -51.19 -14.90
N LEU A 9 1.92 -50.74 -14.79
CA LEU A 9 2.25 -49.47 -14.10
C LEU A 9 1.87 -48.30 -15.01
N PHE A 10 0.78 -47.63 -14.68
CA PHE A 10 0.47 -46.31 -15.23
C PHE A 10 1.42 -45.26 -14.60
N PHE A 11 2.39 -44.81 -15.36
CA PHE A 11 3.14 -43.59 -15.05
C PHE A 11 2.20 -42.41 -15.28
N LEU A 12 1.65 -41.83 -14.20
CA LEU A 12 1.07 -40.51 -14.20
C LEU A 12 2.23 -39.51 -14.36
N SER A 13 2.46 -39.05 -15.57
CA SER A 13 3.30 -37.86 -15.80
C SER A 13 2.66 -36.68 -15.10
N PRO A 14 3.37 -35.93 -14.22
CA PRO A 14 2.84 -34.68 -13.74
C PRO A 14 2.59 -33.77 -14.93
N ALA A 15 1.37 -33.32 -15.13
CA ALA A 15 1.06 -32.26 -16.07
C ALA A 15 1.84 -31.01 -15.59
N TRP A 16 2.91 -30.68 -16.30
CA TRP A 16 3.57 -29.40 -16.17
C TRP A 16 2.56 -28.37 -16.67
N ALA A 17 1.92 -27.64 -15.75
CA ALA A 17 1.23 -26.41 -16.09
C ALA A 17 2.24 -25.55 -16.85
N SER A 18 1.88 -25.02 -17.99
CA SER A 18 2.79 -24.25 -18.82
C SER A 18 3.24 -23.04 -17.99
N GLN A 19 4.52 -22.84 -17.82
CA GLN A 19 5.15 -21.75 -17.11
C GLN A 19 4.72 -20.36 -17.62
N ALA A 20 4.00 -20.30 -18.74
CA ALA A 20 3.48 -19.08 -19.37
C ALA A 20 2.26 -18.46 -18.64
N ASP A 21 1.46 -19.26 -17.92
CA ASP A 21 0.20 -18.75 -17.31
C ASP A 21 0.39 -17.99 -15.98
N THR A 22 1.60 -18.00 -15.41
CA THR A 22 1.88 -17.42 -14.10
C THR A 22 2.95 -16.33 -14.08
N ALA A 23 3.71 -16.15 -15.16
CA ALA A 23 4.78 -15.17 -15.22
C ALA A 23 4.25 -13.73 -15.09
N MET A 24 4.91 -12.94 -14.24
CA MET A 24 4.63 -11.51 -14.09
C MET A 24 5.67 -10.68 -14.81
N TRP A 25 5.25 -9.59 -15.42
CA TRP A 25 6.12 -8.56 -15.94
C TRP A 25 6.02 -7.31 -15.07
N ARG A 26 7.15 -6.67 -14.85
CA ARG A 26 7.26 -5.35 -14.24
C ARG A 26 7.71 -4.36 -15.28
N LEU A 27 6.93 -3.32 -15.50
CA LEU A 27 7.31 -2.15 -16.30
C LEU A 27 7.93 -1.11 -15.37
N ASP A 28 9.22 -0.84 -15.56
CA ASP A 28 9.93 0.26 -14.90
C ASP A 28 9.91 1.49 -15.81
N PHE A 29 9.60 2.64 -15.26
CA PHE A 29 9.52 3.90 -15.98
C PHE A 29 9.91 5.10 -15.11
N ILE A 30 10.31 6.20 -15.76
CA ILE A 30 10.51 7.48 -15.11
C ILE A 30 9.22 8.28 -15.22
N HIS A 31 8.70 8.68 -14.08
CA HIS A 31 7.51 9.51 -13.94
C HIS A 31 7.94 10.92 -13.54
N GLY A 32 7.72 11.90 -14.38
CA GLY A 32 8.20 13.26 -14.20
C GLY A 32 7.11 14.32 -14.37
N GLY A 33 7.41 15.54 -13.90
CA GLY A 33 6.53 16.70 -14.03
C GLY A 33 6.81 17.77 -12.99
N GLY A 34 5.82 18.63 -12.74
CA GLY A 34 5.89 19.73 -11.76
C GLY A 34 5.80 21.10 -12.42
N LYS A 35 6.39 22.11 -11.79
CA LYS A 35 6.26 23.53 -12.19
C LYS A 35 6.30 23.75 -13.70
N GLY A 36 5.14 24.08 -14.29
CA GLY A 36 5.02 24.49 -15.70
C GLY A 36 5.28 23.38 -16.73
N VAL A 37 5.43 22.13 -16.29
CA VAL A 37 5.66 20.97 -17.16
C VAL A 37 4.55 19.96 -16.96
N ALA A 38 4.02 19.48 -18.09
CA ALA A 38 3.05 18.39 -18.08
C ALA A 38 3.67 17.11 -17.52
N GLU A 39 2.83 16.26 -16.97
CA GLU A 39 3.19 14.92 -16.48
C GLU A 39 3.74 14.06 -17.64
N THR A 40 4.82 13.35 -17.40
CA THR A 40 5.51 12.53 -18.41
C THR A 40 5.82 11.14 -17.89
N PHE A 41 5.82 10.16 -18.81
CA PHE A 41 6.15 8.77 -18.52
C PHE A 41 7.15 8.30 -19.57
N GLU A 42 8.34 7.90 -19.12
CA GLU A 42 9.41 7.39 -19.99
C GLU A 42 9.74 5.94 -19.60
N ILE A 43 9.50 5.00 -20.52
CA ILE A 43 9.79 3.58 -20.30
C ILE A 43 11.31 3.39 -20.19
N GLU A 44 11.75 2.70 -19.14
CA GLU A 44 13.13 2.26 -19.02
C GLU A 44 13.30 0.80 -19.43
N GLN A 45 12.46 -0.09 -18.91
CA GLN A 45 12.61 -1.53 -19.17
C GLN A 45 11.38 -2.34 -18.77
N LEU A 46 11.30 -3.56 -19.35
CA LEU A 46 10.43 -4.64 -18.86
C LEU A 46 11.30 -5.68 -18.15
N ILE A 47 10.84 -6.15 -17.01
CA ILE A 47 11.53 -7.14 -16.17
C ILE A 47 10.62 -8.35 -15.98
N LEU A 48 11.18 -9.55 -16.09
CA LEU A 48 10.51 -10.79 -15.71
C LEU A 48 10.58 -10.94 -14.19
N GLU A 49 9.43 -10.98 -13.54
CA GLU A 49 9.32 -11.38 -12.14
C GLU A 49 8.86 -12.85 -12.08
N PRO A 50 9.60 -13.72 -11.37
CA PRO A 50 9.36 -15.15 -11.44
C PRO A 50 8.10 -15.59 -10.68
N GLU A 51 7.62 -14.79 -9.76
CA GLU A 51 6.53 -15.16 -8.87
C GLU A 51 5.17 -14.72 -9.42
N PRO A 52 4.12 -15.54 -9.24
CA PRO A 52 2.78 -15.25 -9.75
C PRO A 52 2.11 -14.11 -9.02
N TRP A 53 1.04 -13.61 -9.61
CA TRP A 53 0.14 -12.63 -9.00
C TRP A 53 -0.86 -13.30 -8.06
N SER A 54 -1.06 -12.72 -6.87
CA SER A 54 -2.16 -13.07 -5.99
C SER A 54 -3.44 -12.29 -6.32
N GLY A 55 -4.60 -12.87 -6.05
CA GLY A 55 -5.89 -12.18 -6.16
C GLY A 55 -6.46 -12.04 -7.58
N THR A 56 -7.40 -11.11 -7.74
CA THR A 56 -8.16 -10.93 -8.99
C THR A 56 -7.40 -10.13 -10.03
N LYS A 57 -7.56 -10.48 -11.32
CA LYS A 57 -6.96 -9.75 -12.43
C LYS A 57 -7.56 -8.36 -12.66
N LEU A 58 -8.76 -8.11 -12.15
CA LEU A 58 -9.45 -6.82 -12.27
C LEU A 58 -9.64 -6.19 -10.90
N ASP A 59 -9.09 -5.00 -10.73
CA ASP A 59 -9.31 -4.18 -9.55
C ASP A 59 -10.73 -3.59 -9.57
N LYS A 60 -11.55 -4.01 -8.62
CA LYS A 60 -12.92 -3.53 -8.42
C LYS A 60 -13.01 -2.43 -7.37
N LEU A 61 -11.96 -2.23 -6.58
CA LEU A 61 -11.95 -1.27 -5.49
C LEU A 61 -11.53 0.12 -5.96
N GLU A 62 -10.73 0.18 -7.02
CA GLU A 62 -10.28 1.41 -7.68
C GLU A 62 -9.75 2.46 -6.69
N ARG A 63 -8.92 2.04 -5.72
CA ARG A 63 -8.30 2.91 -4.74
C ARG A 63 -7.00 3.50 -5.30
N GLY A 64 -6.51 4.59 -4.67
CA GLY A 64 -5.27 5.25 -5.12
C GLY A 64 -5.48 6.30 -6.21
N ASP A 65 -4.39 6.95 -6.59
CA ASP A 65 -4.37 8.11 -7.50
C ASP A 65 -4.29 7.73 -8.96
N TYR A 66 -3.68 6.57 -9.23
CA TYR A 66 -3.46 6.02 -10.57
C TYR A 66 -4.11 4.65 -10.71
N LYS A 67 -4.33 4.28 -11.96
CA LYS A 67 -4.75 2.94 -12.36
C LYS A 67 -4.00 2.54 -13.62
N VAL A 68 -3.37 1.36 -13.62
CA VAL A 68 -2.90 0.69 -14.82
C VAL A 68 -3.98 -0.27 -15.29
N ALA A 69 -4.24 -0.30 -16.61
CA ALA A 69 -5.12 -1.29 -17.22
C ALA A 69 -4.55 -1.79 -18.54
N LEU A 70 -4.74 -3.07 -18.83
CA LEU A 70 -4.32 -3.70 -20.08
C LEU A 70 -5.52 -4.17 -20.87
N PHE A 71 -5.55 -3.79 -22.15
CA PHE A 71 -6.61 -4.09 -23.10
C PHE A 71 -6.07 -4.96 -24.23
N ALA A 72 -6.82 -5.95 -24.69
CA ALA A 72 -6.52 -6.58 -25.96
C ALA A 72 -6.66 -5.56 -27.11
N SER A 73 -5.86 -5.71 -28.15
CA SER A 73 -5.93 -4.77 -29.30
C SER A 73 -7.34 -4.73 -29.87
N GLY A 74 -7.95 -3.54 -29.88
CA GLY A 74 -9.32 -3.30 -30.34
C GLY A 74 -10.42 -3.62 -29.32
N SER A 75 -10.09 -3.91 -28.08
CA SER A 75 -11.08 -4.09 -26.98
C SER A 75 -11.18 -2.84 -26.12
N ASP A 76 -12.39 -2.51 -25.70
CA ASP A 76 -12.66 -1.46 -24.71
C ASP A 76 -12.78 -2.01 -23.28
N THR A 77 -12.70 -3.33 -23.11
CA THR A 77 -12.77 -4.00 -21.81
C THR A 77 -11.37 -4.46 -21.40
N PRO A 78 -10.85 -4.03 -20.23
CA PRO A 78 -9.55 -4.47 -19.77
C PRO A 78 -9.60 -5.95 -19.35
N TRP A 79 -8.50 -6.67 -19.63
CA TRP A 79 -8.31 -8.02 -19.11
C TRP A 79 -7.48 -8.04 -17.81
N PHE A 80 -6.81 -6.91 -17.51
CA PHE A 80 -6.10 -6.68 -16.25
C PHE A 80 -6.26 -5.21 -15.84
N SER A 81 -6.40 -4.95 -14.54
CA SER A 81 -6.31 -3.60 -13.98
C SER A 81 -5.87 -3.64 -12.53
N GLN A 82 -5.12 -2.60 -12.12
CA GLN A 82 -4.70 -2.36 -10.75
C GLN A 82 -4.59 -0.87 -10.49
N SER A 83 -5.16 -0.39 -9.41
CA SER A 83 -4.93 0.98 -8.92
C SER A 83 -3.76 1.02 -7.95
N TYR A 84 -3.09 2.17 -7.89
CA TYR A 84 -1.94 2.43 -7.04
C TYR A 84 -1.79 3.92 -6.77
N SER A 85 -1.01 4.29 -5.79
CA SER A 85 -0.45 5.63 -5.61
C SER A 85 1.05 5.57 -5.82
N SER A 86 1.67 6.71 -6.05
CA SER A 86 3.07 6.77 -6.42
C SER A 86 3.83 7.86 -5.65
N MET A 87 5.16 7.76 -5.67
CA MET A 87 6.02 8.79 -5.12
C MET A 87 5.78 10.14 -5.81
N TYR A 88 5.55 10.12 -7.13
CA TYR A 88 5.23 11.31 -7.89
C TYR A 88 3.89 11.91 -7.43
N SER A 89 2.83 11.09 -7.27
CA SER A 89 1.52 11.60 -6.85
C SER A 89 1.57 12.28 -5.48
N ASP A 90 2.31 11.70 -4.56
CA ASP A 90 2.46 12.25 -3.22
C ASP A 90 3.26 13.56 -3.23
N TRP A 91 4.39 13.59 -3.92
CA TRP A 91 5.17 14.81 -4.11
C TRP A 91 4.39 15.91 -4.86
N ALA A 92 3.60 15.54 -5.89
CA ALA A 92 2.86 16.49 -6.73
C ALA A 92 1.79 17.27 -5.95
N ARG A 93 1.29 16.72 -4.84
CA ARG A 93 0.38 17.41 -3.92
C ARG A 93 1.08 18.42 -3.01
N GLY A 94 2.40 18.31 -2.88
CA GLY A 94 3.22 19.15 -2.02
C GLY A 94 3.47 20.56 -2.59
N VAL A 95 3.94 21.44 -1.71
CA VAL A 95 4.31 22.83 -2.09
C VAL A 95 5.50 22.85 -3.05
N GLU A 96 6.43 21.90 -2.93
CA GLU A 96 7.63 21.83 -3.76
C GLU A 96 7.29 21.65 -5.25
N ALA A 97 6.27 20.86 -5.60
CA ALA A 97 5.85 20.62 -6.98
C ALA A 97 5.39 21.89 -7.71
N LYS A 98 4.90 22.90 -6.98
CA LYS A 98 4.55 24.22 -7.52
C LYS A 98 5.77 25.07 -7.88
N GLN A 99 6.95 24.71 -7.37
CA GLN A 99 8.19 25.47 -7.47
C GLN A 99 9.26 24.78 -8.32
N LYS A 100 9.27 23.45 -8.33
CA LYS A 100 10.29 22.62 -8.98
C LYS A 100 9.68 21.57 -9.90
N GLN A 101 10.54 20.99 -10.71
CA GLN A 101 10.30 19.78 -11.48
C GLN A 101 11.06 18.63 -10.83
N ARG A 102 10.47 17.45 -10.77
CA ARG A 102 11.15 16.22 -10.32
C ARG A 102 10.71 15.03 -11.15
N SER A 103 11.54 14.01 -11.12
CA SER A 103 11.26 12.71 -11.71
C SER A 103 11.52 11.62 -10.68
N PHE A 104 10.71 10.56 -10.73
CA PHE A 104 10.76 9.41 -9.85
C PHE A 104 10.83 8.15 -10.70
N HIS A 105 11.63 7.19 -10.27
CA HIS A 105 11.57 5.85 -10.83
C HIS A 105 10.38 5.13 -10.20
N GLU A 106 9.46 4.65 -11.04
CA GLU A 106 8.26 3.93 -10.63
C GLU A 106 8.12 2.60 -11.36
N SER A 107 7.27 1.73 -10.86
CA SER A 107 7.07 0.40 -11.43
C SER A 107 5.62 -0.02 -11.30
N VAL A 108 5.09 -0.68 -12.35
CA VAL A 108 3.81 -1.39 -12.30
C VAL A 108 4.01 -2.84 -12.69
N ARG A 109 3.27 -3.75 -12.05
CA ARG A 109 3.32 -5.20 -12.28
C ARG A 109 2.04 -5.65 -12.95
N PHE A 110 2.15 -6.60 -13.87
CA PHE A 110 1.00 -7.18 -14.56
C PHE A 110 1.35 -8.59 -15.08
N PRO A 111 0.35 -9.47 -15.28
CA PRO A 111 0.60 -10.78 -15.88
C PRO A 111 1.18 -10.63 -17.28
N ALA A 112 2.14 -11.50 -17.65
CA ALA A 112 2.72 -11.52 -18.98
C ALA A 112 1.61 -11.74 -20.03
N PRO A 113 1.48 -10.89 -21.07
CA PRO A 113 0.43 -11.04 -22.06
C PRO A 113 0.79 -12.09 -23.11
N ASP A 114 -0.16 -12.92 -23.53
CA ASP A 114 -0.04 -13.88 -24.64
C ASP A 114 -0.36 -13.24 -26.00
N PHE A 115 -0.89 -12.03 -26.01
CA PHE A 115 -1.30 -11.27 -27.18
C PHE A 115 -0.89 -9.81 -27.06
N VAL A 116 -0.87 -9.10 -28.20
CA VAL A 116 -0.57 -7.65 -28.20
C VAL A 116 -1.60 -6.91 -27.37
N SER A 117 -1.13 -6.27 -26.31
CA SER A 117 -1.96 -5.49 -25.39
C SER A 117 -1.63 -4.00 -25.43
N VAL A 118 -2.61 -3.17 -25.14
CA VAL A 118 -2.40 -1.75 -24.86
C VAL A 118 -2.43 -1.55 -23.36
N LEU A 119 -1.31 -1.12 -22.79
CA LEU A 119 -1.22 -0.69 -21.40
C LEU A 119 -1.57 0.78 -21.34
N VAL A 120 -2.53 1.13 -20.51
CA VAL A 120 -2.97 2.52 -20.27
C VAL A 120 -2.73 2.86 -18.81
N ILE A 121 -2.11 4.00 -18.54
CA ILE A 121 -2.07 4.61 -17.20
C ILE A 121 -3.15 5.68 -17.13
N TYR A 122 -4.00 5.56 -16.13
CA TYR A 122 -5.01 6.53 -15.77
C TYR A 122 -4.59 7.27 -14.50
N ARG A 123 -4.99 8.52 -14.39
CA ARG A 123 -4.87 9.36 -13.20
C ARG A 123 -6.24 9.87 -12.80
N ARG A 124 -6.46 10.09 -11.50
CA ARG A 124 -7.67 10.80 -11.04
C ARG A 124 -7.66 12.24 -11.48
N ASP A 125 -8.79 12.71 -12.02
CA ASP A 125 -8.98 14.12 -12.31
C ASP A 125 -9.45 14.85 -11.04
N LEU A 126 -8.51 15.47 -10.35
CA LEU A 126 -8.75 16.20 -9.10
C LEU A 126 -9.48 17.53 -9.32
N THR A 127 -9.81 17.91 -10.56
CA THR A 127 -10.60 19.11 -10.86
C THR A 127 -12.10 18.84 -10.83
N LEU A 128 -12.50 17.59 -10.90
CA LEU A 128 -13.89 17.13 -10.85
C LEU A 128 -14.23 16.56 -9.46
N PRO A 129 -15.44 16.83 -8.93
CA PRO A 129 -15.84 16.39 -7.60
C PRO A 129 -15.75 14.88 -7.36
N GLU A 130 -16.09 14.05 -8.35
CA GLU A 130 -16.08 12.60 -8.30
C GLU A 130 -14.71 11.98 -8.55
N GLN A 131 -13.71 12.78 -8.93
CA GLN A 131 -12.34 12.36 -9.24
C GLN A 131 -12.28 11.13 -10.18
N PRO A 132 -12.90 11.16 -11.36
CA PRO A 132 -12.89 10.03 -12.28
C PRO A 132 -11.46 9.75 -12.77
N PHE A 133 -11.19 8.51 -13.15
CA PHE A 133 -9.95 8.15 -13.82
C PHE A 133 -9.95 8.61 -15.27
N VAL A 134 -8.95 9.41 -15.66
CA VAL A 134 -8.70 9.87 -17.03
C VAL A 134 -7.40 9.30 -17.56
N ALA A 135 -7.37 8.84 -18.80
CA ALA A 135 -6.16 8.30 -19.42
C ALA A 135 -5.12 9.42 -19.60
N VAL A 136 -3.91 9.22 -19.06
CA VAL A 136 -2.80 10.19 -19.14
C VAL A 136 -1.64 9.69 -19.99
N TRP A 137 -1.50 8.36 -20.15
CA TRP A 137 -0.46 7.78 -20.98
C TRP A 137 -0.80 6.36 -21.41
N GLN A 138 -0.25 5.92 -22.56
CA GLN A 138 -0.42 4.55 -23.04
C GLN A 138 0.77 4.04 -23.85
N THR A 139 0.96 2.72 -23.87
CA THR A 139 1.94 2.05 -24.70
C THR A 139 1.47 0.67 -25.14
N LYS A 140 2.10 0.10 -26.19
CA LYS A 140 1.84 -1.27 -26.63
C LYS A 140 2.80 -2.23 -25.94
N ILE A 141 2.26 -3.25 -25.33
CA ILE A 141 3.01 -4.38 -24.76
C ILE A 141 2.82 -5.58 -25.67
N ARG A 142 3.92 -6.15 -26.14
CA ARG A 142 3.93 -7.28 -27.07
C ARG A 142 4.42 -8.55 -26.37
N PRO A 143 3.88 -9.74 -26.69
CA PRO A 143 4.34 -11.00 -26.10
C PRO A 143 5.82 -11.28 -26.39
N ASP A 144 6.32 -10.82 -27.57
CA ASP A 144 7.70 -10.95 -28.02
C ASP A 144 8.59 -9.77 -27.59
N ALA A 145 8.16 -8.94 -26.63
CA ALA A 145 8.96 -7.84 -26.11
C ALA A 145 10.25 -8.35 -25.44
N LYS A 146 11.31 -7.54 -25.52
CA LYS A 146 12.56 -7.85 -24.82
C LYS A 146 12.37 -7.62 -23.32
N VAL A 147 12.21 -8.72 -22.58
CA VAL A 147 12.09 -8.72 -21.11
C VAL A 147 13.42 -9.13 -20.51
N LYS A 148 13.89 -8.38 -19.51
CA LYS A 148 15.13 -8.64 -18.79
C LYS A 148 14.89 -9.54 -17.58
N THR A 149 15.84 -10.41 -17.29
CA THR A 149 15.98 -11.04 -15.96
C THR A 149 16.96 -10.24 -15.13
N MET A 150 16.65 -10.07 -13.85
CA MET A 150 17.51 -9.32 -12.94
C MET A 150 18.18 -10.26 -11.95
N GLN A 151 19.42 -9.96 -11.61
CA GLN A 151 20.13 -10.59 -10.50
C GLN A 151 20.04 -9.64 -9.28
N PRO A 152 20.07 -10.18 -8.06
CA PRO A 152 20.10 -9.34 -6.86
C PRO A 152 21.35 -8.45 -6.87
N GLU A 153 21.14 -7.17 -6.49
CA GLU A 153 22.24 -6.19 -6.46
C GLU A 153 23.06 -6.26 -5.16
N LEU A 154 22.46 -6.82 -4.11
CA LEU A 154 23.05 -6.95 -2.78
C LEU A 154 22.90 -8.38 -2.27
N ASP A 155 23.79 -8.79 -1.39
CA ASP A 155 23.66 -10.07 -0.66
C ASP A 155 22.43 -10.00 0.26
N PHE A 156 21.67 -11.08 0.31
CA PHE A 156 20.50 -11.17 1.15
C PHE A 156 20.35 -12.54 1.80
N VAL A 157 19.59 -12.57 2.90
CA VAL A 157 19.18 -13.80 3.58
C VAL A 157 17.68 -13.71 3.87
N VAL A 158 16.95 -14.76 3.54
CA VAL A 158 15.48 -14.81 3.76
C VAL A 158 15.16 -15.77 4.90
N GLN A 159 14.22 -15.36 5.75
CA GLN A 159 13.56 -16.21 6.73
C GLN A 159 12.06 -16.20 6.49
N GLU A 160 11.47 -17.39 6.39
CA GLU A 160 10.01 -17.56 6.40
C GLU A 160 9.51 -17.45 7.84
N LEU A 161 8.69 -16.42 8.11
CA LEU A 161 8.11 -16.20 9.43
C LEU A 161 6.77 -16.91 9.59
N GLN A 162 6.00 -16.97 8.48
CA GLN A 162 4.71 -17.64 8.41
C GLN A 162 4.39 -18.00 6.96
N ILE A 163 4.08 -19.27 6.69
CA ILE A 163 3.63 -19.72 5.36
C ILE A 163 2.32 -20.50 5.55
N ASN A 164 1.24 -20.01 4.95
CA ASN A 164 -0.11 -20.57 5.06
C ASN A 164 -0.64 -21.13 3.75
N GLY A 165 0.09 -20.98 2.64
CA GLY A 165 -0.30 -21.52 1.34
C GLY A 165 0.59 -21.04 0.20
N SER A 166 0.17 -21.32 -1.03
CA SER A 166 0.91 -20.87 -2.22
C SER A 166 0.78 -19.36 -2.43
N PRO A 167 1.76 -18.71 -3.09
CA PRO A 167 1.72 -17.28 -3.38
C PRO A 167 0.48 -16.83 -4.15
N GLU A 168 -0.06 -17.67 -5.06
CA GLU A 168 -1.26 -17.35 -5.83
C GLU A 168 -2.53 -17.26 -4.98
N GLN A 169 -2.53 -17.89 -3.79
CA GLN A 169 -3.70 -18.00 -2.91
C GLN A 169 -3.60 -17.17 -1.65
N LYS A 170 -2.43 -16.60 -1.38
CA LYS A 170 -2.17 -15.84 -0.15
C LYS A 170 -1.58 -14.49 -0.49
N LEU A 171 -1.80 -13.54 0.39
CA LEU A 171 -1.17 -12.24 0.34
C LEU A 171 0.25 -12.35 0.91
N ASP A 172 1.25 -12.15 0.08
CA ASP A 172 2.66 -12.25 0.46
C ASP A 172 3.17 -10.91 1.01
N LEU A 173 3.39 -10.86 2.34
CA LEU A 173 3.95 -9.72 3.04
C LEU A 173 5.45 -9.91 3.23
N LEU A 174 6.25 -9.00 2.70
CA LEU A 174 7.70 -8.99 2.80
C LEU A 174 8.20 -7.88 3.72
N PHE A 175 8.80 -8.26 4.86
CA PHE A 175 9.64 -7.35 5.63
C PHE A 175 11.04 -7.32 5.02
N ILE A 176 11.57 -6.12 4.69
CA ILE A 176 12.91 -5.96 4.13
C ILE A 176 13.75 -5.04 5.02
N ALA A 177 15.02 -5.42 5.26
CA ALA A 177 15.92 -4.73 6.19
C ALA A 177 16.46 -3.42 5.61
N GLU A 178 16.43 -2.36 6.42
CA GLU A 178 17.06 -1.06 6.11
C GLU A 178 17.88 -0.57 7.31
N GLY A 179 19.16 -0.25 7.08
CA GLY A 179 20.06 0.26 8.11
C GLY A 179 20.56 -0.79 9.10
N PHE A 180 20.56 -2.07 8.73
CA PHE A 180 21.13 -3.15 9.53
C PHE A 180 22.47 -3.60 8.95
N THR A 181 23.55 -3.48 9.74
CA THR A 181 24.88 -3.97 9.38
C THR A 181 24.97 -5.51 9.49
N LYS A 182 26.11 -6.08 9.05
CA LYS A 182 26.34 -7.52 9.12
C LYS A 182 26.15 -8.10 10.53
N ASP A 183 26.61 -7.39 11.54
CA ASP A 183 26.53 -7.85 12.93
C ASP A 183 25.11 -7.69 13.52
N GLU A 184 24.24 -6.93 12.86
CA GLU A 184 22.87 -6.68 13.28
C GLU A 184 21.82 -7.57 12.57
N LYS A 185 22.25 -8.55 11.78
CA LYS A 185 21.34 -9.46 11.06
C LYS A 185 20.33 -10.14 12.00
N ASP A 186 20.77 -10.68 13.12
CA ASP A 186 19.87 -11.34 14.08
C ASP A 186 18.93 -10.34 14.78
N LYS A 187 19.39 -9.09 14.95
CA LYS A 187 18.54 -7.99 15.45
C LYS A 187 17.40 -7.70 14.47
N PHE A 188 17.67 -7.68 13.16
CA PHE A 188 16.62 -7.53 12.15
C PHE A 188 15.60 -8.64 12.23
N PHE A 189 16.00 -9.92 12.22
CA PHE A 189 15.04 -11.03 12.26
C PHE A 189 14.19 -11.04 13.52
N ARG A 190 14.76 -10.68 14.68
CA ARG A 190 13.95 -10.49 15.89
C ARG A 190 12.95 -9.35 15.74
N GLY A 191 13.34 -8.21 15.15
CA GLY A 191 12.44 -7.09 14.85
C GLY A 191 11.32 -7.48 13.91
N ALA A 192 11.61 -8.22 12.83
CA ALA A 192 10.62 -8.70 11.88
C ALA A 192 9.63 -9.70 12.52
N ALA A 193 10.09 -10.60 13.36
CA ALA A 193 9.21 -11.51 14.12
C ALA A 193 8.29 -10.73 15.08
N GLN A 194 8.83 -9.72 15.80
CA GLN A 194 8.03 -8.85 16.67
C GLN A 194 6.99 -8.04 15.88
N ALA A 195 7.36 -7.49 14.71
CA ALA A 195 6.45 -6.79 13.83
C ALA A 195 5.34 -7.70 13.31
N THR A 196 5.64 -8.95 12.98
CA THR A 196 4.65 -9.97 12.57
C THR A 196 3.61 -10.23 13.67
N GLU A 197 4.06 -10.46 14.90
CA GLU A 197 3.14 -10.68 16.02
C GLU A 197 2.35 -9.40 16.38
N ALA A 198 2.98 -8.23 16.28
CA ALA A 198 2.30 -6.94 16.47
C ALA A 198 1.18 -6.73 15.46
N LEU A 199 1.42 -7.02 14.18
CA LEU A 199 0.41 -6.96 13.11
C LEU A 199 -0.77 -7.87 13.43
N PHE A 200 -0.50 -9.15 13.69
CA PHE A 200 -1.57 -10.14 13.95
C PHE A 200 -2.14 -10.09 15.36
N SER A 201 -1.75 -9.13 16.19
CA SER A 201 -2.45 -8.78 17.43
C SER A 201 -3.59 -7.78 17.22
N THR A 202 -3.77 -7.24 16.00
CA THR A 202 -4.73 -6.18 15.68
C THR A 202 -5.76 -6.66 14.66
N GLN A 203 -7.06 -6.42 14.91
CA GLN A 203 -8.11 -6.71 13.94
C GLN A 203 -8.12 -5.67 12.80
N PRO A 204 -8.41 -6.07 11.54
CA PRO A 204 -8.82 -7.41 11.06
C PRO A 204 -7.67 -8.37 10.74
N TYR A 205 -6.41 -7.95 10.83
CA TYR A 205 -5.27 -8.80 10.51
C TYR A 205 -5.24 -10.09 11.35
N ALA A 206 -5.65 -10.02 12.63
CA ALA A 206 -5.68 -11.18 13.53
C ALA A 206 -6.66 -12.26 13.05
N GLU A 207 -7.89 -11.89 12.69
CA GLU A 207 -8.90 -12.84 12.20
C GLU A 207 -8.59 -13.36 10.80
N LEU A 208 -7.86 -12.58 10.00
CA LEU A 208 -7.46 -12.93 8.63
C LEU A 208 -6.02 -13.44 8.54
N ARG A 209 -5.39 -13.80 9.66
CA ARG A 209 -3.99 -14.24 9.72
C ARG A 209 -3.66 -15.36 8.71
N GLN A 210 -4.61 -16.29 8.50
CA GLN A 210 -4.44 -17.40 7.56
C GLN A 210 -4.44 -16.98 6.07
N ALA A 211 -4.79 -15.75 5.76
CA ALA A 211 -4.74 -15.20 4.42
C ALA A 211 -3.34 -14.74 4.00
N PHE A 212 -2.38 -14.73 4.93
CA PHE A 212 -1.04 -14.18 4.70
C PHE A 212 0.05 -15.26 4.69
N ASN A 213 1.01 -15.10 3.79
CA ASN A 213 2.38 -15.53 3.97
C ASN A 213 3.21 -14.33 4.43
N VAL A 214 4.21 -14.57 5.29
CA VAL A 214 5.10 -13.52 5.79
C VAL A 214 6.55 -13.97 5.69
N ARG A 215 7.36 -13.17 5.02
CA ARG A 215 8.81 -13.39 4.89
C ARG A 215 9.58 -12.18 5.39
N ALA A 216 10.79 -12.42 5.88
CA ALA A 216 11.74 -11.39 6.24
C ALA A 216 13.01 -11.55 5.39
N MET A 217 13.39 -10.49 4.68
CA MET A 217 14.60 -10.45 3.86
C MET A 217 15.60 -9.50 4.51
N TYR A 218 16.66 -10.06 5.06
CA TYR A 218 17.80 -9.28 5.49
C TYR A 218 18.62 -8.88 4.25
N VAL A 219 18.86 -7.57 4.12
CA VAL A 219 19.77 -6.96 3.16
C VAL A 219 20.78 -6.17 3.95
N GLN A 220 22.08 -6.39 3.71
CA GLN A 220 23.13 -5.74 4.48
C GLN A 220 23.26 -4.27 4.11
N SER A 221 23.23 -3.38 5.10
CA SER A 221 23.66 -1.98 5.00
C SER A 221 25.13 -1.83 5.42
N ALA A 222 25.84 -0.87 4.81
CA ALA A 222 27.21 -0.56 5.21
C ALA A 222 27.24 0.15 6.58
N GLU A 223 26.23 0.98 6.85
CA GLU A 223 26.08 1.72 8.09
C GLU A 223 24.80 1.34 8.84
N SER A 224 24.85 1.45 10.18
CA SER A 224 23.70 1.21 11.05
C SER A 224 22.80 2.43 11.16
N GLY A 225 21.49 2.22 11.22
CA GLY A 225 20.50 3.27 11.40
C GLY A 225 19.99 3.88 10.09
N LEU A 226 19.64 5.17 10.11
CA LEU A 226 19.08 5.92 8.98
C LEU A 226 19.96 7.09 8.59
N GLY A 227 19.92 7.48 7.31
CA GLY A 227 20.59 8.68 6.77
C GLY A 227 22.05 8.50 6.39
N GLY A 228 22.61 7.28 6.52
CA GLY A 228 23.96 6.93 6.09
C GLY A 228 23.97 6.09 4.79
N ASP A 229 25.06 5.36 4.56
CA ASP A 229 25.18 4.41 3.45
C ASP A 229 24.45 3.11 3.77
N THR A 230 23.15 3.14 3.57
CA THR A 230 22.22 2.05 3.89
C THR A 230 21.67 1.39 2.62
N ALA A 231 21.04 0.23 2.76
CA ALA A 231 20.62 -0.60 1.63
C ALA A 231 19.67 0.15 0.67
N PHE A 232 18.71 0.89 1.19
CA PHE A 232 17.69 1.59 0.40
C PHE A 232 17.65 3.10 0.66
N LYS A 233 18.60 3.64 1.41
CA LYS A 233 18.76 5.08 1.66
C LYS A 233 17.45 5.77 2.10
N VAL A 234 16.76 5.17 3.06
CA VAL A 234 15.53 5.76 3.61
C VAL A 234 15.85 7.11 4.26
N ASP A 235 15.21 8.17 3.75
CA ASP A 235 15.23 9.50 4.35
C ASP A 235 14.08 9.61 5.37
N PRO A 236 14.36 9.83 6.66
CA PRO A 236 13.33 9.95 7.70
C PRO A 236 12.54 11.26 7.65
N ASN A 237 12.91 12.19 6.80
CA ASN A 237 12.26 13.49 6.59
C ASN A 237 12.10 13.80 5.10
N ALA A 238 11.71 12.80 4.33
CA ALA A 238 11.60 12.90 2.89
C ALA A 238 10.71 14.07 2.45
N MET A 239 11.01 14.64 1.30
CA MET A 239 10.30 15.79 0.71
C MET A 239 10.20 17.01 1.63
N GLY A 240 11.11 17.13 2.63
CA GLY A 240 11.10 18.21 3.62
C GLY A 240 10.02 18.09 4.70
N MET A 241 9.30 16.95 4.74
CA MET A 241 8.27 16.69 5.75
C MET A 241 8.86 15.93 6.93
N ALA A 242 8.76 16.51 8.14
CA ALA A 242 9.28 15.89 9.34
C ALA A 242 8.56 14.55 9.63
N ARG A 243 9.34 13.52 9.95
CA ARG A 243 8.85 12.17 10.31
C ARG A 243 8.20 11.38 9.16
N TYR A 244 8.30 11.86 7.94
CA TYR A 244 7.83 11.19 6.75
C TYR A 244 8.99 10.38 6.14
N ALA A 245 9.01 9.07 6.35
CA ALA A 245 10.12 8.21 5.96
C ALA A 245 9.89 7.59 4.59
N LEU A 246 10.73 7.88 3.60
CA LEU A 246 10.63 7.32 2.25
C LEU A 246 11.99 6.94 1.68
N THR A 247 12.00 6.02 0.72
CA THR A 247 13.14 5.76 -0.15
C THR A 247 12.88 6.19 -1.59
N MET A 248 13.88 6.77 -2.24
CA MET A 248 13.87 7.06 -3.69
C MET A 248 14.48 5.91 -4.51
N GLU A 249 15.01 4.88 -3.85
CA GLU A 249 15.68 3.73 -4.47
C GLU A 249 14.68 2.64 -4.93
N ASN A 250 13.55 3.05 -5.56
CA ASN A 250 12.49 2.11 -5.98
C ASN A 250 13.04 0.96 -6.85
N ARG A 251 13.96 1.25 -7.79
CA ARG A 251 14.56 0.21 -8.64
C ARG A 251 15.25 -0.86 -7.82
N ARG A 252 16.13 -0.45 -6.90
CA ARG A 252 16.86 -1.37 -6.02
C ARG A 252 15.91 -2.13 -5.11
N LEU A 253 14.92 -1.44 -4.52
CA LEU A 253 13.92 -2.07 -3.65
C LEU A 253 13.16 -3.17 -4.40
N ARG A 254 12.66 -2.89 -5.61
CA ARG A 254 11.92 -3.87 -6.42
C ARG A 254 12.81 -5.02 -6.91
N ASN A 255 14.06 -4.74 -7.30
CA ASN A 255 15.02 -5.78 -7.72
C ASN A 255 15.40 -6.73 -6.57
N MET A 256 15.43 -6.25 -5.34
CA MET A 256 15.63 -7.09 -4.17
C MET A 256 14.35 -7.86 -3.81
N ALA A 257 13.21 -7.20 -3.74
CA ALA A 257 11.95 -7.81 -3.35
C ALA A 257 11.55 -8.99 -4.27
N MET A 258 11.77 -8.87 -5.58
CA MET A 258 11.42 -9.91 -6.56
C MET A 258 12.20 -11.23 -6.42
N GLN A 259 13.17 -11.30 -5.50
CA GLN A 259 13.90 -12.54 -5.23
C GLN A 259 13.08 -13.53 -4.38
N VAL A 260 11.93 -13.11 -3.87
CA VAL A 260 10.95 -13.92 -3.14
C VAL A 260 9.53 -13.49 -3.54
N PRO A 261 8.51 -14.33 -3.29
CA PRO A 261 7.11 -13.90 -3.44
C PRO A 261 6.80 -12.67 -2.58
N TYR A 262 6.17 -11.65 -3.19
CA TYR A 262 5.71 -10.47 -2.49
C TYR A 262 4.55 -9.79 -3.21
N ASP A 263 3.57 -9.34 -2.44
CA ASP A 263 2.53 -8.40 -2.86
C ASP A 263 2.75 -7.05 -2.21
N ASN A 264 3.11 -7.06 -0.92
CA ASN A 264 3.30 -5.86 -0.12
C ASN A 264 4.67 -5.86 0.54
N ILE A 265 5.35 -4.71 0.47
CA ILE A 265 6.68 -4.50 1.05
C ILE A 265 6.58 -3.62 2.29
N VAL A 266 7.17 -4.07 3.39
CA VAL A 266 7.40 -3.27 4.60
C VAL A 266 8.90 -3.13 4.79
N ILE A 267 9.42 -1.93 4.60
CA ILE A 267 10.81 -1.58 4.90
C ILE A 267 10.92 -1.38 6.42
N LEU A 268 11.57 -2.32 7.08
CA LEU A 268 11.76 -2.30 8.51
C LEU A 268 13.12 -1.64 8.82
N THR A 269 13.09 -0.44 9.40
CA THR A 269 14.31 0.34 9.62
C THR A 269 14.94 0.08 10.98
N ASN A 270 16.26 0.09 11.03
CA ASN A 270 17.04 -0.02 12.26
C ASN A 270 17.01 1.31 13.03
N SER A 271 15.86 1.66 13.55
CA SER A 271 15.63 2.95 14.20
C SER A 271 14.63 2.82 15.35
N ASP A 272 14.79 3.67 16.35
CA ASP A 272 13.83 3.94 17.43
C ASP A 272 13.12 5.30 17.25
N ARG A 273 13.43 5.99 16.15
CA ARG A 273 12.83 7.32 15.84
C ARG A 273 11.45 7.16 15.30
N TYR A 274 10.51 7.96 15.80
CA TYR A 274 9.15 8.09 15.26
C TYR A 274 9.17 8.70 13.85
N SER A 275 9.26 7.86 12.84
CA SER A 275 9.24 8.24 11.43
C SER A 275 8.75 7.05 10.60
N ALA A 276 7.63 7.20 9.93
CA ALA A 276 6.98 6.13 9.17
C ALA A 276 6.26 6.69 7.94
N SER A 277 5.82 5.81 7.04
CA SER A 277 4.95 6.14 5.91
C SER A 277 4.33 4.89 5.30
N GLY A 278 3.18 5.07 4.63
CA GLY A 278 2.55 4.06 3.79
C GLY A 278 2.02 4.67 2.50
N ILE A 279 2.43 4.17 1.33
CA ILE A 279 1.93 4.61 0.03
C ILE A 279 1.17 3.46 -0.61
N TYR A 280 -0.08 3.67 -0.99
CA TYR A 280 -0.97 2.64 -1.53
C TYR A 280 -0.36 1.91 -2.73
N GLY A 281 -0.21 0.59 -2.60
CA GLY A 281 0.37 -0.27 -3.64
C GLY A 281 1.87 -0.09 -3.88
N ALA A 282 2.57 0.77 -3.12
CA ALA A 282 4.00 0.97 -3.24
C ALA A 282 4.79 0.23 -2.13
N TYR A 283 4.86 0.79 -0.93
CA TYR A 283 5.50 0.18 0.24
C TYR A 283 5.13 0.93 1.53
N THR A 284 5.46 0.30 2.65
CA THR A 284 5.42 0.90 3.99
C THR A 284 6.83 1.03 4.55
N VAL A 285 7.13 2.08 5.29
CA VAL A 285 8.37 2.23 6.10
C VAL A 285 7.99 2.32 7.56
N VAL A 286 8.62 1.49 8.41
CA VAL A 286 8.34 1.43 9.85
C VAL A 286 9.63 1.25 10.65
N PRO A 287 9.85 2.01 11.76
CA PRO A 287 10.97 1.82 12.66
C PRO A 287 10.78 0.56 13.52
N ALA A 288 11.78 -0.34 13.52
CA ALA A 288 11.67 -1.63 14.22
C ALA A 288 11.65 -1.51 15.76
N PHE A 289 12.23 -0.44 16.32
CA PHE A 289 12.50 -0.31 17.75
C PHE A 289 11.85 0.91 18.40
N GLU A 290 10.96 1.60 17.69
CA GLU A 290 10.15 2.67 18.25
C GLU A 290 9.07 2.06 19.18
N PRO A 291 8.86 2.59 20.40
CA PRO A 291 7.89 2.01 21.34
C PRO A 291 6.46 1.87 20.82
N ARG A 292 6.06 2.69 19.85
CA ARG A 292 4.75 2.64 19.18
C ARG A 292 4.81 1.91 17.84
N MET A 293 5.82 1.07 17.57
CA MET A 293 6.00 0.34 16.31
C MET A 293 4.70 -0.38 15.88
N ARG A 294 4.00 -1.02 16.81
CA ARG A 294 2.72 -1.68 16.51
C ARG A 294 1.70 -0.72 15.90
N PHE A 295 1.53 0.46 16.52
CA PHE A 295 0.60 1.49 16.01
C PHE A 295 1.06 1.94 14.62
N LEU A 296 2.33 2.32 14.45
CA LEU A 296 2.87 2.77 13.17
C LEU A 296 2.68 1.71 12.08
N LEU A 297 3.00 0.45 12.36
CA LEU A 297 2.88 -0.64 11.39
C LEU A 297 1.44 -0.80 10.88
N VAL A 298 0.46 -0.88 11.77
CA VAL A 298 -0.93 -1.11 11.36
C VAL A 298 -1.56 0.13 10.72
N HIS A 299 -1.18 1.33 11.15
CA HIS A 299 -1.60 2.61 10.59
C HIS A 299 -1.08 2.75 9.14
N GLU A 300 0.23 2.60 8.95
CA GLU A 300 0.87 2.75 7.64
C GLU A 300 0.45 1.63 6.65
N LEU A 301 0.21 0.41 7.15
CA LEU A 301 -0.42 -0.63 6.35
C LEU A 301 -1.88 -0.32 6.01
N GLY A 302 -2.59 0.45 6.82
CA GLY A 302 -3.91 0.98 6.47
C GLY A 302 -3.85 1.85 5.20
N HIS A 303 -2.84 2.70 5.07
CA HIS A 303 -2.59 3.46 3.85
C HIS A 303 -2.14 2.54 2.70
N HIS A 304 -1.06 1.79 2.90
CA HIS A 304 -0.40 1.01 1.85
C HIS A 304 -1.29 -0.11 1.29
N LEU A 305 -1.90 -0.92 2.14
CA LEU A 305 -2.69 -2.08 1.74
C LEU A 305 -4.12 -1.71 1.35
N ALA A 306 -4.74 -0.81 2.12
CA ALA A 306 -6.17 -0.56 2.02
C ALA A 306 -6.54 0.82 1.48
N GLY A 307 -5.58 1.67 1.14
CA GLY A 307 -5.82 3.02 0.62
C GLY A 307 -6.67 3.87 1.56
N LEU A 308 -6.47 3.73 2.88
CA LEU A 308 -7.14 4.56 3.86
C LEU A 308 -6.49 5.93 3.92
N ALA A 309 -7.28 6.97 4.17
CA ALA A 309 -6.78 8.31 4.49
C ALA A 309 -6.53 8.45 5.99
N ASP A 310 -5.74 9.46 6.36
CA ASP A 310 -5.64 9.93 7.73
C ASP A 310 -6.97 10.52 8.20
N GLU A 311 -7.43 10.07 9.37
CA GLU A 311 -8.63 10.61 10.01
C GLU A 311 -8.32 11.77 10.96
N TYR A 312 -7.03 12.07 11.17
CA TYR A 312 -6.63 13.21 12.00
C TYR A 312 -6.58 14.53 11.22
N PHE A 313 -6.53 15.61 11.95
CA PHE A 313 -6.46 16.97 11.43
C PHE A 313 -5.67 17.87 12.38
N HIS A 314 -5.14 18.97 11.87
CA HIS A 314 -4.34 19.95 12.58
C HIS A 314 -4.93 21.35 12.41
N ASP A 315 -4.54 22.28 13.28
CA ASP A 315 -4.93 23.69 13.17
C ASP A 315 -4.29 24.36 11.94
N THR A 316 -3.15 23.83 11.50
CA THR A 316 -2.44 24.29 10.30
C THR A 316 -2.41 23.16 9.30
N PRO A 317 -2.94 23.32 8.08
CA PRO A 317 -2.89 22.29 7.06
C PRO A 317 -1.45 21.91 6.69
N GLY A 318 -1.12 20.63 6.71
CA GLY A 318 0.18 20.11 6.25
C GLY A 318 0.32 20.14 4.73
N TYR A 319 -0.80 20.11 4.01
CA TYR A 319 -0.90 20.24 2.56
C TYR A 319 -1.58 21.56 2.19
N ALA A 320 -1.28 22.08 0.99
CA ALA A 320 -1.98 23.26 0.48
C ALA A 320 -3.49 22.97 0.41
N GLU A 321 -4.32 23.83 1.03
CA GLU A 321 -5.77 23.70 0.92
C GLU A 321 -6.17 23.67 -0.56
N ALA A 322 -6.98 22.67 -0.92
CA ALA A 322 -7.52 22.58 -2.27
C ALA A 322 -8.46 23.78 -2.49
N VAL A 323 -8.27 24.46 -3.63
CA VAL A 323 -9.15 25.57 -4.04
C VAL A 323 -10.59 25.11 -4.24
N THR A 324 -10.75 23.82 -4.60
CA THR A 324 -12.07 23.18 -4.82
C THR A 324 -12.18 21.99 -3.87
N LEU A 325 -13.30 21.92 -3.13
CA LEU A 325 -13.61 20.79 -2.28
C LEU A 325 -14.02 19.61 -3.18
N VAL A 326 -13.28 18.52 -3.11
CA VAL A 326 -13.55 17.28 -3.87
C VAL A 326 -13.88 16.14 -2.92
N GLU A 327 -14.66 15.16 -3.39
CA GLU A 327 -14.93 13.95 -2.62
C GLU A 327 -13.70 13.05 -2.62
N PRO A 328 -13.04 12.77 -1.48
CA PRO A 328 -11.86 11.90 -1.43
C PRO A 328 -12.18 10.51 -1.97
N HIS A 329 -11.24 9.86 -2.64
CA HIS A 329 -11.47 8.49 -3.14
C HIS A 329 -11.29 7.44 -2.03
N GLU A 330 -10.61 7.80 -0.96
CA GLU A 330 -10.36 6.92 0.18
C GLU A 330 -11.69 6.54 0.87
N PRO A 331 -11.85 5.27 1.30
CA PRO A 331 -13.13 4.76 1.78
C PRO A 331 -13.56 5.30 3.15
N ASN A 332 -12.63 5.83 3.95
CA ASN A 332 -12.85 6.25 5.34
C ASN A 332 -12.93 7.78 5.54
N VAL A 333 -12.88 8.56 4.47
CA VAL A 333 -13.03 10.03 4.54
C VAL A 333 -14.00 10.50 3.47
N THR A 334 -14.79 11.55 3.78
CA THR A 334 -15.75 12.17 2.85
C THR A 334 -15.74 13.69 3.00
N ALA A 335 -15.94 14.40 1.89
CA ALA A 335 -16.27 15.82 1.90
C ALA A 335 -17.76 16.07 2.18
N LEU A 336 -18.55 15.01 2.24
CA LEU A 336 -20.00 15.05 2.45
C LEU A 336 -20.73 15.93 1.42
N LEU A 337 -20.23 15.95 0.18
CA LEU A 337 -20.86 16.72 -0.91
C LEU A 337 -22.33 16.34 -1.10
N HIS A 338 -22.65 15.07 -0.87
CA HIS A 338 -24.00 14.52 -0.91
C HIS A 338 -24.27 13.66 0.33
N ALA A 339 -24.89 14.23 1.35
CA ALA A 339 -25.15 13.55 2.63
C ALA A 339 -25.90 12.20 2.48
N LYS A 340 -26.75 12.06 1.44
CA LYS A 340 -27.48 10.83 1.13
C LYS A 340 -26.59 9.76 0.44
N ALA A 341 -25.43 10.13 -0.08
CA ALA A 341 -24.48 9.25 -0.76
C ALA A 341 -23.24 8.97 0.11
N LEU A 342 -23.40 8.92 1.42
CA LEU A 342 -22.30 8.62 2.35
C LEU A 342 -21.72 7.24 2.05
N LYS A 343 -20.40 7.16 1.80
CA LYS A 343 -19.67 5.93 1.39
C LYS A 343 -19.89 4.75 2.35
N TRP A 344 -20.02 5.03 3.64
CA TRP A 344 -20.22 4.03 4.69
C TRP A 344 -21.62 4.05 5.30
N ALA A 345 -22.65 4.50 4.55
CA ALA A 345 -24.03 4.56 5.02
C ALA A 345 -24.54 3.25 5.63
N ARG A 346 -24.09 2.10 5.11
CA ARG A 346 -24.47 0.76 5.62
C ARG A 346 -24.08 0.48 7.07
N PHE A 347 -23.10 1.22 7.62
CA PHE A 347 -22.66 1.09 9.01
C PHE A 347 -23.35 2.10 9.95
N VAL A 348 -24.09 3.06 9.39
CA VAL A 348 -24.71 4.15 10.15
C VAL A 348 -26.12 3.72 10.59
N LYS A 349 -26.43 3.89 11.89
CA LYS A 349 -27.78 3.67 12.39
C LYS A 349 -28.74 4.73 11.85
N ALA A 350 -29.97 4.36 11.53
CA ALA A 350 -30.98 5.27 10.98
C ALA A 350 -31.26 6.51 11.87
N SER A 351 -30.98 6.39 13.18
CA SER A 351 -31.17 7.46 14.14
C SER A 351 -29.96 8.42 14.27
N THR A 352 -28.80 8.07 13.66
CA THR A 352 -27.59 8.89 13.73
C THR A 352 -27.69 10.06 12.76
N PRO A 353 -27.61 11.32 13.23
CA PRO A 353 -27.65 12.48 12.35
C PRO A 353 -26.37 12.58 11.49
N ILE A 354 -26.52 13.03 10.25
CA ILE A 354 -25.40 13.28 9.33
C ILE A 354 -25.48 14.74 8.84
N PRO A 355 -24.47 15.59 9.09
CA PRO A 355 -23.23 15.30 9.87
C PRO A 355 -23.53 15.03 11.35
N THR A 356 -22.62 14.24 11.98
CA THR A 356 -22.79 13.78 13.36
C THR A 356 -22.15 14.76 14.34
N PRO A 357 -22.91 15.31 15.31
CA PRO A 357 -22.36 16.21 16.32
C PRO A 357 -21.34 15.51 17.23
N TRP A 358 -20.29 16.25 17.62
CA TRP A 358 -19.30 15.77 18.59
C TRP A 358 -18.63 16.98 19.30
N PRO A 359 -17.98 16.78 20.46
CA PRO A 359 -17.39 17.89 21.24
C PRO A 359 -16.08 18.39 20.64
N ARG A 360 -16.12 18.83 19.36
CA ARG A 360 -14.96 19.27 18.57
C ARG A 360 -14.21 20.42 19.24
N GLU A 361 -14.92 21.41 19.81
CA GLU A 361 -14.28 22.54 20.46
C GLU A 361 -13.43 22.10 21.67
N ARG A 362 -13.92 21.14 22.45
CA ARG A 362 -13.14 20.54 23.54
C ARG A 362 -11.88 19.85 22.99
N TYR A 363 -11.98 19.13 21.88
CA TYR A 363 -10.82 18.50 21.22
C TYR A 363 -9.79 19.55 20.80
N MET A 364 -10.21 20.61 20.12
CA MET A 364 -9.32 21.69 19.66
C MET A 364 -8.62 22.40 20.83
N GLN A 365 -9.34 22.65 21.95
CA GLN A 365 -8.76 23.25 23.15
C GLN A 365 -7.72 22.34 23.83
N THR A 366 -7.83 21.02 23.68
CA THR A 366 -6.95 20.03 24.33
C THR A 366 -5.90 19.44 23.39
N LEU A 367 -5.82 19.88 22.13
CA LEU A 367 -4.98 19.31 21.09
C LEU A 367 -3.49 19.17 21.51
N ASN A 368 -2.99 20.10 22.29
CA ASN A 368 -1.62 20.11 22.84
C ASN A 368 -1.57 19.94 24.38
N ARG A 369 -2.64 19.45 24.99
CA ARG A 369 -2.76 19.30 26.45
C ARG A 369 -3.23 17.88 26.82
N ASP A 370 -3.95 17.74 27.92
CA ASP A 370 -4.53 16.47 28.36
C ASP A 370 -5.64 15.99 27.41
N GLN A 371 -5.34 14.93 26.67
CA GLN A 371 -6.30 14.23 25.79
C GLN A 371 -6.81 12.93 26.41
N SER A 372 -6.62 12.71 27.70
CA SER A 372 -7.00 11.45 28.38
C SER A 372 -8.48 11.10 28.20
N TRP A 373 -9.36 12.11 28.08
CA TRP A 373 -10.77 11.89 27.82
C TRP A 373 -11.06 11.22 26.47
N LEU A 374 -10.19 11.39 25.46
CA LEU A 374 -10.30 10.68 24.18
C LEU A 374 -10.12 9.16 24.35
N ASN A 375 -9.38 8.72 25.38
CA ASN A 375 -9.18 7.31 25.66
C ASN A 375 -10.46 6.62 26.14
N THR A 376 -11.47 7.39 26.54
CA THR A 376 -12.80 6.87 26.91
C THR A 376 -13.69 6.62 25.69
N LEU A 377 -13.30 7.11 24.51
CA LEU A 377 -14.05 6.91 23.26
C LEU A 377 -13.67 5.55 22.64
N SER A 378 -14.66 4.75 22.33
CA SER A 378 -14.47 3.49 21.61
C SER A 378 -14.53 3.71 20.09
N SER A 379 -13.66 3.04 19.34
CA SER A 379 -13.66 3.07 17.87
C SER A 379 -14.93 2.48 17.23
N GLY A 380 -15.69 1.66 17.95
CA GLY A 380 -16.90 1.01 17.48
C GLY A 380 -18.21 1.53 18.10
N ALA A 381 -18.17 2.56 18.98
CA ALA A 381 -19.35 3.00 19.73
C ALA A 381 -20.46 3.57 18.83
N GLU A 382 -20.09 4.36 17.83
CA GLU A 382 -21.02 4.96 16.87
C GLU A 382 -20.30 5.22 15.55
N VAL A 383 -20.94 4.84 14.44
CA VAL A 383 -20.51 5.24 13.10
C VAL A 383 -21.40 6.38 12.62
N GLY A 384 -20.77 7.48 12.18
CA GLY A 384 -21.44 8.69 11.72
C GLY A 384 -20.64 9.41 10.65
N ALA A 385 -20.72 10.74 10.61
CA ALA A 385 -19.85 11.62 9.83
C ALA A 385 -19.38 12.76 10.72
N PHE A 386 -18.22 12.56 11.36
CA PHE A 386 -17.65 13.46 12.34
C PHE A 386 -16.68 14.44 11.68
N GLN A 387 -16.95 15.75 11.76
CA GLN A 387 -16.14 16.79 11.12
C GLN A 387 -14.71 16.80 11.63
N GLY A 388 -13.75 16.95 10.73
CA GLY A 388 -12.31 16.94 10.96
C GLY A 388 -11.69 15.61 10.53
N ALA A 389 -10.99 15.61 9.38
CA ALA A 389 -10.26 14.49 8.79
C ALA A 389 -9.34 15.02 7.69
N ASN A 390 -8.46 14.16 7.15
CA ASN A 390 -7.60 14.43 6.01
C ASN A 390 -6.87 15.77 6.14
N TYR A 391 -6.25 15.99 7.31
CA TYR A 391 -5.51 17.20 7.73
C TYR A 391 -6.36 18.48 7.85
N SER A 392 -7.63 18.46 7.42
CA SER A 392 -8.52 19.63 7.48
C SER A 392 -9.49 19.56 8.67
N PRO A 393 -9.51 20.60 9.51
CA PRO A 393 -10.43 20.66 10.64
C PRO A 393 -11.89 20.90 10.24
N VAL A 394 -12.17 21.34 8.99
CA VAL A 394 -13.50 21.81 8.58
C VAL A 394 -14.04 21.17 7.31
N SER A 395 -13.17 20.70 6.39
CA SER A 395 -13.57 20.32 5.04
C SER A 395 -14.01 18.87 4.90
N TYR A 396 -13.51 17.98 5.77
CA TYR A 396 -13.73 16.54 5.65
C TYR A 396 -14.29 15.94 6.93
N TYR A 397 -14.87 14.75 6.77
CA TYR A 397 -15.51 13.99 7.84
C TYR A 397 -14.95 12.58 7.88
N ARG A 398 -14.83 12.01 9.08
CA ARG A 398 -14.41 10.65 9.37
C ARG A 398 -15.57 9.83 9.97
N PRO A 399 -15.50 8.48 9.91
CA PRO A 399 -16.62 7.62 10.29
C PRO A 399 -16.80 7.45 11.80
N ALA A 400 -15.75 7.68 12.60
CA ALA A 400 -15.78 7.45 14.05
C ALA A 400 -15.00 8.52 14.82
N LEU A 401 -15.28 8.63 16.12
CA LEU A 401 -14.55 9.53 16.99
C LEU A 401 -13.16 9.02 17.35
N ASN A 402 -12.96 7.71 17.34
CA ASN A 402 -11.69 7.07 17.61
C ASN A 402 -11.43 5.95 16.59
N CYS A 403 -10.23 5.88 16.08
CA CYS A 403 -9.77 4.89 15.08
C CYS A 403 -8.25 4.88 15.07
N LEU A 404 -7.63 3.76 14.70
CA LEU A 404 -6.18 3.71 14.45
C LEU A 404 -5.73 4.64 13.31
N MET A 405 -6.62 4.99 12.35
CA MET A 405 -6.32 6.04 11.34
C MET A 405 -6.45 7.46 11.88
N PHE A 406 -6.99 7.64 13.09
CA PHE A 406 -7.11 8.95 13.74
C PHE A 406 -5.98 9.21 14.73
N ARG A 407 -5.64 8.22 15.58
CA ARG A 407 -4.66 8.40 16.66
C ARG A 407 -4.21 7.09 17.28
N ASP A 408 -3.03 7.13 17.89
CA ASP A 408 -2.60 6.14 18.87
C ASP A 408 -3.34 6.33 20.19
N GLY A 409 -3.92 5.29 20.75
CA GLY A 409 -4.64 5.33 22.02
C GLY A 409 -6.10 4.87 21.93
N GLY A 410 -6.86 5.07 23.04
CA GLY A 410 -8.20 4.53 23.16
C GLY A 410 -8.17 2.98 23.27
N ASP A 411 -9.03 2.30 22.53
CA ASP A 411 -9.07 0.83 22.45
C ASP A 411 -8.11 0.26 21.40
N ASN A 412 -7.31 1.11 20.74
CA ASN A 412 -6.32 0.73 19.72
C ASN A 412 -6.89 -0.19 18.62
N LYS A 413 -8.05 0.17 18.08
CA LYS A 413 -8.74 -0.57 17.02
C LYS A 413 -9.04 0.30 15.82
N PHE A 414 -9.17 -0.32 14.67
CA PHE A 414 -9.83 0.31 13.53
C PHE A 414 -11.33 0.47 13.80
N CYS A 415 -11.91 1.57 13.34
CA CYS A 415 -13.37 1.72 13.32
C CYS A 415 -14.00 0.72 12.33
N PRO A 416 -15.32 0.45 12.40
CA PRO A 416 -15.97 -0.51 11.53
C PRO A 416 -15.76 -0.28 10.03
N VAL A 417 -15.61 0.97 9.60
CA VAL A 417 -15.38 1.33 8.20
C VAL A 417 -13.95 0.96 7.76
N CYS A 418 -12.95 1.35 8.53
CA CYS A 418 -11.55 1.03 8.25
C CYS A 418 -11.28 -0.48 8.36
N HIS A 419 -11.83 -1.14 9.39
CA HIS A 419 -11.78 -2.59 9.55
C HIS A 419 -12.31 -3.30 8.30
N HIS A 420 -13.52 -2.91 7.84
CA HIS A 420 -14.13 -3.49 6.65
C HIS A 420 -13.29 -3.26 5.40
N ALA A 421 -12.78 -2.04 5.20
CA ALA A 421 -11.98 -1.69 4.03
C ALA A 421 -10.66 -2.50 3.96
N ILE A 422 -10.02 -2.78 5.11
CA ILE A 422 -8.84 -3.63 5.18
C ILE A 422 -9.22 -5.09 4.89
N ALA A 423 -10.28 -5.60 5.53
CA ALA A 423 -10.73 -6.98 5.34
C ALA A 423 -11.15 -7.26 3.90
N GLU A 424 -11.77 -6.31 3.22
CA GLU A 424 -12.17 -6.40 1.81
C GLU A 424 -10.97 -6.63 0.88
N VAL A 425 -9.88 -5.86 1.05
CA VAL A 425 -8.65 -6.03 0.26
C VAL A 425 -7.99 -7.38 0.54
N ILE A 426 -7.82 -7.75 1.82
CA ILE A 426 -7.20 -9.03 2.19
C ILE A 426 -8.00 -10.20 1.60
N THR A 427 -9.33 -10.15 1.70
CA THR A 427 -10.20 -11.18 1.15
C THR A 427 -10.11 -11.26 -0.37
N ALA A 428 -10.08 -10.13 -1.07
CA ALA A 428 -9.95 -10.10 -2.52
C ALA A 428 -8.60 -10.65 -3.02
N ALA A 429 -7.52 -10.44 -2.25
CA ALA A 429 -6.18 -10.94 -2.59
C ALA A 429 -6.01 -12.44 -2.26
N SER A 430 -6.82 -13.00 -1.35
CA SER A 430 -6.69 -14.40 -0.88
C SER A 430 -7.82 -15.32 -1.36
N LEU A 431 -8.56 -14.95 -2.40
CA LEU A 431 -9.58 -15.81 -3.01
C LEU A 431 -8.90 -16.98 -3.76
N PRO A 432 -9.45 -18.22 -3.64
CA PRO A 432 -8.93 -19.39 -4.33
C PRO A 432 -9.08 -19.32 -5.84
#